data_430f64abaa55adf93cb6c7728ba6a1d3
#
_entry.id   430f64abaa55adf93cb6c7728ba6a1d3
#
_cell.length_a   1.000
_cell.length_b   1.000
_cell.length_c   1.000
_cell.angle_alpha   90.00
_cell.angle_beta   90.00
_cell.angle_gamma   90.00
#
_symmetry.space_group_name_H-M   'P 1'
#
loop_
_entity.id
_entity.type
_entity.pdbx_description
1 polymer ?
#
loop_
_entity_poly.entity_id
_entity_poly.type
_entity_poly.pdbx_seq_one_letter_code
_entity_poly.pdbx_strand_id
1 'polypeptide(L)'
;MAAIPDITETELWLTDTTLRDRYGRKVEVELGDAEIRVSPADRELTPCPIIHWQADDCHFVVFKTGDRAYRCQFFYRLYQQYGTGRQEYDDLAECLVDLLQVQADYQAREQGDIPSRRRG
;
A
#
# COMPACT_ATOMS: atom_id res chain seq x y z
N MET A 1 6.09 26.04 1.80
CA MET A 1 6.06 24.59 1.88
C MET A 1 5.80 23.99 0.50
N ALA A 2 6.56 23.03 0.13
CA ALA A 2 6.39 22.42 -1.18
C ALA A 2 5.24 21.42 -1.15
N ALA A 3 4.43 21.44 -2.19
CA ALA A 3 3.40 20.46 -2.35
C ALA A 3 4.04 19.11 -2.65
N ILE A 4 3.36 18.04 -2.29
CA ILE A 4 3.82 16.71 -2.60
C ILE A 4 3.65 16.48 -4.10
N PRO A 5 4.70 16.05 -4.80
CA PRO A 5 4.58 15.81 -6.24
C PRO A 5 3.57 14.70 -6.52
N ASP A 6 2.90 14.81 -7.66
CA ASP A 6 1.92 13.81 -8.07
C ASP A 6 2.61 12.50 -8.42
N ILE A 7 1.82 11.45 -8.57
CA ILE A 7 2.31 10.15 -9.01
C ILE A 7 2.86 10.30 -10.42
N THR A 8 4.09 9.87 -10.62
CA THR A 8 4.74 9.97 -11.92
C THR A 8 4.41 8.77 -12.80
N GLU A 9 4.67 8.91 -14.10
CA GLU A 9 4.47 7.79 -15.00
C GLU A 9 5.38 6.61 -14.66
N THR A 10 6.58 6.90 -14.19
CA THR A 10 7.50 5.84 -13.77
C THR A 10 6.95 5.10 -12.56
N GLU A 11 6.41 5.83 -11.60
CA GLU A 11 5.83 5.22 -10.42
C GLU A 11 4.63 4.36 -10.80
N LEU A 12 3.80 4.86 -11.69
CA LEU A 12 2.64 4.10 -12.15
C LEU A 12 3.05 2.86 -12.92
N TRP A 13 4.05 2.99 -13.79
CA TRP A 13 4.58 1.85 -14.54
C TRP A 13 5.15 0.79 -13.61
N LEU A 14 5.90 1.21 -12.60
CA LEU A 14 6.48 0.29 -11.62
C LEU A 14 5.38 -0.47 -10.88
N THR A 15 4.34 0.24 -10.47
CA THR A 15 3.22 -0.36 -9.77
C THR A 15 2.53 -1.38 -10.68
N ASP A 16 2.20 -0.98 -11.90
CA ASP A 16 1.51 -1.85 -12.84
C ASP A 16 2.34 -3.11 -13.12
N THR A 17 3.63 -2.95 -13.33
CA THR A 17 4.52 -4.07 -13.62
C THR A 17 4.61 -5.02 -12.43
N THR A 18 4.73 -4.46 -11.23
CA THR A 18 4.83 -5.26 -10.02
C THR A 18 3.56 -6.08 -9.80
N LEU A 19 2.40 -5.45 -9.99
CA LEU A 19 1.12 -6.13 -9.80
C LEU A 19 0.90 -7.20 -10.85
N ARG A 20 1.27 -6.91 -12.11
CA ARG A 20 1.14 -7.88 -13.16
C ARG A 20 2.01 -9.10 -12.90
N ASP A 21 3.21 -8.85 -12.40
CA ASP A 21 4.13 -9.93 -12.06
C ASP A 21 3.59 -10.77 -10.89
N ARG A 22 3.01 -10.09 -9.90
CA ARG A 22 2.49 -10.74 -8.70
C ARG A 22 1.26 -11.59 -9.00
N TYR A 23 0.33 -11.04 -9.78
CA TYR A 23 -0.96 -11.68 -9.99
C TYR A 23 -1.07 -12.43 -11.31
N GLY A 24 -0.09 -12.28 -12.18
CA GLY A 24 -0.11 -12.95 -13.49
C GLY A 24 -1.15 -12.37 -14.43
N ARG A 25 -1.67 -11.19 -14.14
CA ARG A 25 -2.65 -10.52 -14.97
C ARG A 25 -2.61 -9.04 -14.70
N LYS A 26 -3.26 -8.28 -15.57
CA LYS A 26 -3.35 -6.84 -15.35
C LYS A 26 -4.33 -6.56 -14.22
N VAL A 27 -3.93 -5.70 -13.32
CA VAL A 27 -4.76 -5.23 -12.22
C VAL A 27 -5.04 -3.76 -12.43
N GLU A 28 -6.31 -3.39 -12.38
CA GLU A 28 -6.71 -2.00 -12.56
C GLU A 28 -6.22 -1.17 -11.38
N VAL A 29 -5.57 -0.07 -11.68
CA VAL A 29 -5.02 0.82 -10.69
C VAL A 29 -5.74 2.16 -10.80
N GLU A 30 -6.16 2.69 -9.66
CA GLU A 30 -6.84 3.98 -9.59
C GLU A 30 -5.93 5.00 -8.92
N LEU A 31 -5.91 6.18 -9.45
CA LEU A 31 -5.19 7.30 -8.85
C LEU A 31 -6.18 8.23 -8.20
N GLY A 32 -5.77 8.83 -7.09
CA GLY A 32 -6.62 9.78 -6.40
C GLY A 32 -5.82 10.56 -5.40
N ASP A 33 -6.51 11.19 -4.48
CA ASP A 33 -5.90 11.96 -3.42
C ASP A 33 -6.55 11.61 -2.10
N ALA A 34 -5.76 11.65 -1.04
CA ALA A 34 -6.25 11.44 0.29
C ALA A 34 -5.62 12.48 1.21
N GLU A 35 -6.34 12.85 2.25
CA GLU A 35 -5.79 13.77 3.23
C GLU A 35 -5.37 12.98 4.44
N ILE A 36 -4.09 13.05 4.78
CA ILE A 36 -3.55 12.30 5.90
C ILE A 36 -2.72 13.21 6.79
N ARG A 37 -2.54 12.77 8.01
CA ARG A 37 -1.63 13.44 8.93
C ARG A 37 -0.24 12.85 8.71
N VAL A 38 0.63 13.63 8.05
CA VAL A 38 1.95 13.13 7.72
C VAL A 38 2.81 12.98 8.97
N SER A 39 2.69 13.91 9.89
CA SER A 39 3.43 13.85 11.14
C SER A 39 2.45 13.89 12.30
N PRO A 40 2.69 13.11 13.38
CA PRO A 40 1.79 13.17 14.54
C PRO A 40 1.64 14.54 15.14
N ALA A 41 2.63 15.41 14.94
CA ALA A 41 2.58 16.77 15.47
C ALA A 41 1.78 17.73 14.60
N ASP A 42 1.41 17.31 13.39
CA ASP A 42 0.70 18.18 12.47
C ASP A 42 -0.73 18.37 12.94
N ARG A 43 -1.18 19.61 12.89
CA ARG A 43 -2.57 19.92 13.23
C ARG A 43 -3.48 19.72 12.04
N GLU A 44 -2.95 19.86 10.84
CA GLU A 44 -3.72 19.78 9.62
C GLU A 44 -3.37 18.55 8.83
N LEU A 45 -4.33 18.09 8.05
CA LEU A 45 -4.10 16.98 7.15
C LEU A 45 -3.44 17.51 5.88
N THR A 46 -2.63 16.67 5.28
CA THR A 46 -1.92 17.00 4.04
C THR A 46 -2.51 16.20 2.91
N PRO A 47 -2.88 16.85 1.79
CA PRO A 47 -3.33 16.10 0.62
C PRO A 47 -2.16 15.32 0.02
N CYS A 48 -2.36 14.04 -0.19
CA CYS A 48 -1.32 13.16 -0.75
C CYS A 48 -1.89 12.41 -1.93
N PRO A 49 -1.13 12.31 -3.03
CA PRO A 49 -1.52 11.44 -4.13
C PRO A 49 -1.52 9.99 -3.66
N ILE A 50 -2.46 9.21 -4.16
CA ILE A 50 -2.54 7.80 -3.78
C ILE A 50 -2.64 6.93 -5.02
N ILE A 51 -2.19 5.69 -4.86
CA ILE A 51 -2.41 4.61 -5.82
C ILE A 51 -3.25 3.58 -5.09
N HIS A 52 -4.37 3.21 -5.70
CA HIS A 52 -5.29 2.26 -5.09
C HIS A 52 -5.59 1.14 -6.08
N TRP A 53 -5.65 -0.09 -5.57
CA TRP A 53 -6.14 -1.21 -6.38
C TRP A 53 -6.84 -2.19 -5.45
N GLN A 54 -7.60 -3.08 -6.07
CA GLN A 54 -8.32 -4.12 -5.33
C GLN A 54 -8.01 -5.47 -5.97
N ALA A 55 -7.72 -6.45 -5.13
CA ALA A 55 -7.48 -7.81 -5.58
C ALA A 55 -7.89 -8.75 -4.46
N ASP A 56 -8.64 -9.81 -4.81
CA ASP A 56 -9.04 -10.86 -3.85
C ASP A 56 -9.76 -10.27 -2.63
N ASP A 57 -10.68 -9.35 -2.89
CA ASP A 57 -11.50 -8.69 -1.86
C ASP A 57 -10.67 -7.81 -0.92
N CYS A 58 -9.43 -7.55 -1.26
CA CYS A 58 -8.57 -6.71 -0.46
C CYS A 58 -8.28 -5.42 -1.21
N HIS A 59 -8.33 -4.32 -0.49
CA HIS A 59 -7.97 -3.02 -1.03
C HIS A 59 -6.56 -2.66 -0.61
N PHE A 60 -5.79 -2.13 -1.53
CA PHE A 60 -4.41 -1.73 -1.28
C PHE A 60 -4.28 -0.25 -1.60
N VAL A 61 -3.61 0.48 -0.74
CA VAL A 61 -3.41 1.91 -0.95
C VAL A 61 -1.95 2.25 -0.67
N VAL A 62 -1.34 2.98 -1.61
CA VAL A 62 -0.02 3.56 -1.41
C VAL A 62 -0.19 5.06 -1.40
N PHE A 63 0.33 5.71 -0.36
CA PHE A 63 0.27 7.16 -0.21
C PHE A 63 1.65 7.71 -0.54
N LYS A 64 1.71 8.70 -1.43
CA LYS A 64 2.96 9.39 -1.70
C LYS A 64 3.03 10.60 -0.78
N THR A 65 3.91 10.55 0.20
CA THR A 65 3.98 11.57 1.24
C THR A 65 5.11 12.56 1.01
N GLY A 66 5.87 12.38 -0.05
CA GLY A 66 6.95 13.27 -0.41
C GLY A 66 7.52 12.83 -1.74
N ASP A 67 8.57 13.51 -2.21
CA ASP A 67 9.16 13.20 -3.50
C ASP A 67 9.60 11.73 -3.58
N ARG A 68 10.20 11.24 -2.50
CA ARG A 68 10.62 9.84 -2.43
C ARG A 68 10.22 9.27 -1.08
N ALA A 69 8.96 9.44 -0.74
CA ALA A 69 8.44 8.96 0.53
C ALA A 69 7.07 8.37 0.31
N TYR A 70 6.89 7.15 0.80
CA TYR A 70 5.66 6.39 0.56
C TYR A 70 5.21 5.71 1.84
N ARG A 71 3.91 5.62 2.01
CA ARG A 71 3.29 4.82 3.05
C ARG A 71 2.30 3.90 2.39
N CYS A 72 1.98 2.78 3.03
CA CYS A 72 1.06 1.83 2.43
C CYS A 72 0.26 1.12 3.49
N GLN A 73 -0.90 0.64 3.05
CA GLN A 73 -1.74 -0.18 3.90
C GLN A 73 -2.67 -0.99 3.03
N PHE A 74 -3.25 -2.03 3.62
CA PHE A 74 -4.31 -2.78 2.96
C PHE A 74 -5.46 -2.95 3.94
N PHE A 75 -6.64 -3.22 3.40
CA PHE A 75 -7.81 -3.42 4.23
C PHE A 75 -8.87 -4.21 3.47
N TYR A 76 -9.64 -4.97 4.22
CA TYR A 76 -10.78 -5.68 3.66
C TYR A 76 -12.05 -4.88 3.94
N ARG A 77 -12.07 -4.17 5.06
CA ARG A 77 -13.16 -3.27 5.42
C ARG A 77 -12.56 -1.96 5.89
N LEU A 78 -13.29 -0.88 5.71
CA LEU A 78 -12.75 0.45 5.98
C LEU A 78 -12.20 0.61 7.39
N TYR A 79 -12.78 -0.08 8.35
CA TYR A 79 -12.33 0.05 9.74
C TYR A 79 -11.23 -0.94 10.11
N GLN A 80 -10.78 -1.76 9.17
CA GLN A 80 -9.74 -2.75 9.43
C GLN A 80 -8.56 -2.48 8.51
N GLN A 81 -7.70 -1.59 8.95
CA GLN A 81 -6.56 -1.20 8.12
C GLN A 81 -5.29 -1.78 8.70
N TYR A 82 -4.50 -2.40 7.84
CA TYR A 82 -3.29 -3.09 8.22
C TYR A 82 -2.11 -2.51 7.46
N GLY A 83 -0.99 -2.35 8.14
CA GLY A 83 0.23 -1.89 7.51
C GLY A 83 1.30 -2.96 7.54
N THR A 84 2.47 -2.60 7.07
CA THR A 84 3.61 -3.52 7.03
C THR A 84 4.43 -3.49 8.31
N GLY A 85 4.09 -2.59 9.22
CA GLY A 85 4.90 -2.37 10.41
C GLY A 85 5.96 -1.33 10.19
N ARG A 86 6.22 -0.95 8.97
CA ARG A 86 7.16 0.09 8.62
C ARG A 86 6.37 1.34 8.24
N GLN A 87 6.67 2.44 8.90
CA GLN A 87 5.88 3.64 8.76
C GLN A 87 6.05 4.31 7.42
N GLU A 88 7.27 4.33 6.88
CA GLU A 88 7.52 5.04 5.64
C GLU A 88 8.64 4.38 4.86
N TYR A 89 8.53 4.45 3.54
CA TYR A 89 9.51 3.89 2.62
C TYR A 89 10.06 5.00 1.75
N ASP A 90 11.32 4.88 1.38
CA ASP A 90 11.93 5.81 0.43
C ASP A 90 12.09 5.20 -0.96
N ASP A 91 11.58 3.99 -1.14
CA ASP A 91 11.65 3.27 -2.41
C ASP A 91 10.31 2.61 -2.66
N LEU A 92 9.68 2.99 -3.77
CA LEU A 92 8.35 2.48 -4.09
C LEU A 92 8.35 0.97 -4.34
N ALA A 93 9.40 0.46 -4.98
CA ALA A 93 9.47 -0.98 -5.25
C ALA A 93 9.48 -1.76 -3.94
N GLU A 94 10.26 -1.32 -2.97
CA GLU A 94 10.31 -1.97 -1.66
C GLU A 94 8.96 -1.88 -0.96
N CYS A 95 8.33 -0.72 -1.05
CA CYS A 95 7.02 -0.51 -0.46
C CYS A 95 6.00 -1.49 -1.02
N LEU A 96 5.97 -1.65 -2.34
CA LEU A 96 5.03 -2.54 -3.00
C LEU A 96 5.28 -4.00 -2.63
N VAL A 97 6.54 -4.42 -2.65
CA VAL A 97 6.87 -5.81 -2.34
C VAL A 97 6.49 -6.13 -0.90
N ASP A 98 6.82 -5.26 0.04
CA ASP A 98 6.48 -5.49 1.44
C ASP A 98 4.98 -5.53 1.65
N LEU A 99 4.26 -4.60 1.03
CA LEU A 99 2.81 -4.54 1.17
C LEU A 99 2.15 -5.83 0.68
N LEU A 100 2.55 -6.30 -0.48
CA LEU A 100 2.00 -7.51 -1.05
C LEU A 100 2.36 -8.73 -0.22
N GLN A 101 3.58 -8.77 0.31
CA GLN A 101 4.02 -9.91 1.11
C GLN A 101 3.28 -9.97 2.44
N VAL A 102 3.12 -8.84 3.12
CA VAL A 102 2.43 -8.81 4.40
C VAL A 102 0.97 -9.20 4.20
N GLN A 103 0.34 -8.73 3.12
CA GLN A 103 -1.03 -9.10 2.84
C GLN A 103 -1.16 -10.60 2.56
N ALA A 104 -0.21 -11.17 1.80
CA ALA A 104 -0.24 -12.59 1.52
C ALA A 104 -0.09 -13.41 2.81
N ASP A 105 0.79 -12.97 3.70
CA ASP A 105 0.98 -13.65 4.98
C ASP A 105 -0.28 -13.56 5.84
N TYR A 106 -0.91 -12.39 5.84
CA TYR A 106 -2.13 -12.20 6.59
C TYR A 106 -3.23 -13.13 6.07
N GLN A 107 -3.39 -13.18 4.75
CA GLN A 107 -4.42 -14.01 4.15
C GLN A 107 -4.18 -15.49 4.41
N ALA A 108 -2.94 -15.93 4.31
CA ALA A 108 -2.61 -17.32 4.59
C ALA A 108 -2.92 -17.68 6.03
N ARG A 109 -2.62 -16.78 6.96
CA ARG A 109 -2.88 -17.00 8.36
C ARG A 109 -4.38 -17.06 8.62
N GLU A 110 -5.15 -16.18 8.00
CA GLU A 110 -6.59 -16.16 8.17
C GLU A 110 -7.26 -17.39 7.58
N GLN A 111 -6.66 -17.98 6.55
CA GLN A 111 -7.20 -19.18 5.93
C GLN A 111 -6.70 -20.46 6.59
N GLY A 112 -5.86 -20.32 7.61
CA GLY A 112 -5.34 -21.49 8.30
C GLY A 112 -4.30 -22.25 7.51
N ASP A 113 -3.64 -21.60 6.57
CA ASP A 113 -2.66 -22.24 5.72
C ASP A 113 -1.30 -22.37 6.36
N ILE A 114 -1.15 -21.86 7.57
CA ILE A 114 0.12 -21.96 8.28
C ILE A 114 -0.03 -23.00 9.38
N PRO A 115 0.35 -24.24 9.11
CA PRO A 115 0.04 -25.34 10.03
C PRO A 115 0.79 -25.27 11.34
N SER A 116 1.99 -24.80 11.34
CA SER A 116 2.80 -24.85 12.54
C SER A 116 2.31 -23.93 13.64
N ARG A 117 1.37 -23.11 13.33
CA ARG A 117 0.95 -22.22 14.34
C ARG A 117 -0.02 -22.78 15.24
N ARG A 118 -0.58 -23.74 14.88
CA ARG A 118 -1.60 -24.18 15.67
C ARG A 118 -1.24 -25.11 16.56
N ARG A 119 -1.25 -25.16 16.80
CA ARG A 119 -1.25 -26.09 17.40
C ARG A 119 -1.27 -26.59 17.94
N GLY A 120 -1.15 -26.20 17.88
CA GLY A 120 -1.28 -27.17 18.34
C GLY A 120 -1.47 -27.17 18.70
#